data_c8a6be066440c12a1d444ac17d11030a
#
_entry.id   c8a6be066440c12a1d444ac17d11030a
#
_cell.length_a   1.000
_cell.length_b   1.000
_cell.length_c   1.000
_cell.angle_alpha   90.00
_cell.angle_beta   90.00
_cell.angle_gamma   90.00
#
_symmetry.space_group_name_H-M   'P 1'
#
loop_
_entity.id
_entity.type
_entity.pdbx_description
1 polymer ?
#
loop_
_entity_poly.entity_id
_entity_poly.type
_entity_poly.pdbx_seq_one_letter_code
_entity_poly.pdbx_strand_id
1 'polypeptide(L)'
;MKRILALLIITLVMLSCTSLDVRRTLNDVESYIMERPDSALTVLESFDSKELKPLRNRAHHALLYAMALDKNYIDVTDDSIAQVAVDFYHKRGPRRNYARALYYLGKSYYYQEEYDKAILEYSKAESVAEHCDSLYLGMIYSGKSYTYNCNYNASQEIFYAQKAADVFSNLNLTSYQRASTYRIAVAYHNSDNYDSAVMTYDRVIESSPEVDYFMIQSVLGKAHTMIEMINTDYTIVDSLFRLSRDRYGVDLEEKDCWAWAYALYRIGNQNEADKLIQAIPNSDQLVVNFWKSRIAEFKKDYAEAYKYDLLTQDYQNQVIEDVLEESLATYQRDYYRSQLESSEYKIKVRTLGLMAVVVISLLLLLVIYFVVSRYIRRQREEKDKLIEYAEEIRRQLTEAEMNDSTLKSKYIALYKARFETIGALTEKYLQSEGRTDIEALMFKKVMLLIDEVKKDSLNREKFEAMLDEDLDMVMTRLRSEMPKFSELDYSIFSYVIVGFDATTISRLLDVSVNNIYAHKRRIRMRIEKRQPEHASQFLEMLA
;
A
#
# COMPACT_ATOMS: atom_id res chain seq x y z
N MET A 1 29.16 -33.78 46.76
CA MET A 1 27.97 -32.92 46.60
C MET A 1 28.25 -31.43 46.78
N LYS A 2 28.73 -30.93 47.91
CA LYS A 2 28.99 -29.49 48.16
C LYS A 2 29.90 -28.83 47.10
N ARG A 3 30.98 -29.50 46.64
CA ARG A 3 31.91 -28.99 45.62
C ARG A 3 31.26 -28.92 44.21
N ILE A 4 30.39 -29.88 43.87
CA ILE A 4 29.67 -29.90 42.59
C ILE A 4 28.60 -28.82 42.60
N LEU A 5 27.90 -28.61 43.71
CA LEU A 5 26.93 -27.54 43.90
C LEU A 5 27.60 -26.15 43.79
N ALA A 6 28.78 -25.98 44.41
CA ALA A 6 29.56 -24.75 44.32
C ALA A 6 30.04 -24.47 42.89
N LEU A 7 30.50 -25.49 42.16
CA LEU A 7 30.86 -25.34 40.72
C LEU A 7 29.64 -24.98 39.86
N LEU A 8 28.49 -25.59 40.10
CA LEU A 8 27.24 -25.27 39.44
C LEU A 8 26.78 -23.83 39.71
N ILE A 9 26.91 -23.36 40.94
CA ILE A 9 26.58 -21.99 41.32
C ILE A 9 27.56 -21.00 40.67
N ILE A 10 28.87 -21.29 40.65
CA ILE A 10 29.87 -20.45 40.03
C ILE A 10 29.66 -20.38 38.49
N THR A 11 29.34 -21.49 37.83
CA THR A 11 29.00 -21.49 36.39
C THR A 11 27.69 -20.75 36.09
N LEU A 12 26.69 -20.86 36.98
CA LEU A 12 25.45 -20.09 36.84
C LEU A 12 25.69 -18.58 37.04
N VAL A 13 26.54 -18.18 37.98
CA VAL A 13 26.90 -16.78 38.23
C VAL A 13 27.70 -16.21 37.04
N MET A 14 28.68 -16.96 36.52
CA MET A 14 29.46 -16.54 35.34
C MET A 14 28.60 -16.39 34.09
N LEU A 15 27.66 -17.32 33.84
CA LEU A 15 26.67 -17.23 32.76
C LEU A 15 25.69 -16.06 32.93
N SER A 16 25.38 -15.70 34.15
CA SER A 16 24.53 -14.55 34.49
C SER A 16 25.26 -13.23 34.27
N CYS A 17 26.56 -13.12 34.59
CA CYS A 17 27.35 -11.90 34.40
C CYS A 17 27.52 -11.58 32.90
N THR A 18 27.89 -12.53 32.05
CA THR A 18 28.05 -12.31 30.60
C THR A 18 26.74 -11.89 29.93
N SER A 19 25.63 -12.46 30.36
CA SER A 19 24.29 -12.09 29.85
C SER A 19 23.86 -10.67 30.25
N LEU A 20 24.30 -10.18 31.39
CA LEU A 20 24.05 -8.81 31.88
C LEU A 20 24.91 -7.78 31.12
N ASP A 21 26.15 -8.10 30.82
CA ASP A 21 27.06 -7.23 30.10
C ASP A 21 26.59 -7.07 28.63
N VAL A 22 26.22 -8.17 27.96
CA VAL A 22 25.61 -8.12 26.63
C VAL A 22 24.37 -7.22 26.60
N ARG A 23 23.51 -7.35 27.63
CA ARG A 23 22.29 -6.52 27.71
C ARG A 23 22.61 -5.04 27.92
N ARG A 24 23.63 -4.70 28.69
CA ARG A 24 24.07 -3.30 28.86
C ARG A 24 24.57 -2.75 27.54
N THR A 25 25.45 -3.47 26.85
CA THR A 25 25.97 -3.06 25.55
C THR A 25 24.83 -2.86 24.53
N LEU A 26 23.84 -3.76 24.46
CA LEU A 26 22.69 -3.59 23.56
C LEU A 26 21.85 -2.35 23.94
N ASN A 27 21.62 -2.07 25.22
CA ASN A 27 20.93 -0.85 25.63
C ASN A 27 21.74 0.41 25.30
N ASP A 28 23.06 0.36 25.46
CA ASP A 28 23.95 1.46 25.07
C ASP A 28 23.90 1.71 23.56
N VAL A 29 23.94 0.66 22.76
CA VAL A 29 23.76 0.75 21.30
C VAL A 29 22.41 1.36 20.94
N GLU A 30 21.31 0.92 21.59
CA GLU A 30 19.97 1.50 21.36
C GLU A 30 19.93 3.01 21.61
N SER A 31 20.73 3.51 22.55
CA SER A 31 20.75 4.93 22.91
C SER A 31 21.36 5.84 21.84
N TYR A 32 22.28 5.36 21.01
CA TYR A 32 23.00 6.17 20.03
C TYR A 32 22.85 5.70 18.57
N ILE A 33 22.14 4.61 18.30
CA ILE A 33 22.01 4.02 16.97
C ILE A 33 21.46 4.99 15.92
N MET A 34 20.62 5.93 16.32
CA MET A 34 20.06 6.94 15.43
C MET A 34 21.07 8.04 15.04
N GLU A 35 22.08 8.29 15.88
CA GLU A 35 23.09 9.32 15.67
C GLU A 35 24.37 8.77 15.05
N ARG A 36 24.72 7.52 15.38
CA ARG A 36 25.97 6.83 14.96
C ARG A 36 25.69 5.41 14.52
N PRO A 37 24.93 5.23 13.41
CA PRO A 37 24.51 3.90 12.96
C PRO A 37 25.68 3.00 12.53
N ASP A 38 26.76 3.55 11.98
CA ASP A 38 28.01 2.87 11.61
C ASP A 38 28.70 2.24 12.82
N SER A 39 28.84 3.01 13.89
CA SER A 39 29.41 2.52 15.15
C SER A 39 28.50 1.47 15.79
N ALA A 40 27.18 1.65 15.71
CA ALA A 40 26.21 0.68 16.19
C ALA A 40 26.32 -0.65 15.44
N LEU A 41 26.42 -0.61 14.10
CA LEU A 41 26.58 -1.79 13.26
C LEU A 41 27.85 -2.56 13.62
N THR A 42 28.99 -1.86 13.72
CA THR A 42 30.28 -2.46 14.11
C THR A 42 30.20 -3.21 15.46
N VAL A 43 29.55 -2.59 16.46
CA VAL A 43 29.38 -3.24 17.78
C VAL A 43 28.46 -4.45 17.67
N LEU A 44 27.35 -4.34 16.92
CA LEU A 44 26.39 -5.44 16.76
C LEU A 44 27.01 -6.64 16.02
N GLU A 45 27.88 -6.40 15.04
CA GLU A 45 28.61 -7.46 14.32
C GLU A 45 29.67 -8.16 15.17
N SER A 46 30.16 -7.51 16.23
CA SER A 46 31.16 -8.09 17.11
C SER A 46 30.66 -9.20 18.04
N PHE A 47 29.34 -9.36 18.19
CA PHE A 47 28.76 -10.38 19.08
C PHE A 47 28.89 -11.79 18.49
N ASP A 48 29.41 -12.73 19.31
CA ASP A 48 29.33 -14.16 18.96
C ASP A 48 27.90 -14.68 19.24
N SER A 49 27.44 -15.58 18.37
CA SER A 49 26.15 -16.28 18.53
C SER A 49 25.99 -16.98 19.89
N LYS A 50 27.12 -17.36 20.52
CA LYS A 50 27.12 -17.95 21.87
C LYS A 50 26.77 -16.94 22.97
N GLU A 51 27.07 -15.66 22.78
CA GLU A 51 26.77 -14.57 23.71
C GLU A 51 25.30 -14.20 23.66
N LEU A 52 24.66 -14.41 22.54
CA LEU A 52 23.25 -14.13 22.28
C LEU A 52 22.30 -15.28 22.67
N LYS A 53 22.74 -16.24 23.48
CA LYS A 53 21.92 -17.39 23.91
C LYS A 53 20.59 -17.03 24.59
N PRO A 54 20.49 -16.02 25.50
CA PRO A 54 19.21 -15.62 26.04
C PRO A 54 18.31 -15.07 24.92
N LEU A 55 17.11 -15.65 24.74
CA LEU A 55 16.15 -15.26 23.69
C LEU A 55 15.88 -13.76 23.67
N ARG A 56 15.86 -13.11 24.84
CA ARG A 56 15.68 -11.67 24.95
C ARG A 56 16.83 -10.89 24.31
N ASN A 57 18.09 -11.28 24.63
CA ASN A 57 19.27 -10.60 24.09
C ASN A 57 19.34 -10.82 22.58
N ARG A 58 19.06 -12.04 22.12
CA ARG A 58 19.02 -12.39 20.69
C ARG A 58 17.97 -11.57 19.95
N ALA A 59 16.77 -11.43 20.49
CA ALA A 59 15.71 -10.63 19.89
C ALA A 59 16.03 -9.13 19.91
N HIS A 60 16.64 -8.62 21.00
CA HIS A 60 17.05 -7.22 21.07
C HIS A 60 18.18 -6.93 20.08
N HIS A 61 19.19 -7.80 20.02
CA HIS A 61 20.25 -7.71 19.03
C HIS A 61 19.68 -7.72 17.59
N ALA A 62 18.80 -8.68 17.27
CA ALA A 62 18.19 -8.79 15.95
C ALA A 62 17.43 -7.51 15.54
N LEU A 63 16.66 -6.92 16.48
CA LEU A 63 15.98 -5.65 16.24
C LEU A 63 16.97 -4.51 15.99
N LEU A 64 17.98 -4.35 16.84
CA LEU A 64 18.98 -3.29 16.69
C LEU A 64 19.83 -3.49 15.42
N TYR A 65 20.13 -4.74 15.08
CA TYR A 65 20.89 -5.07 13.88
C TYR A 65 20.11 -4.70 12.61
N ALA A 66 18.82 -5.04 12.54
CA ALA A 66 17.96 -4.58 11.45
C ALA A 66 17.87 -3.04 11.38
N MET A 67 17.81 -2.37 12.54
CA MET A 67 17.86 -0.90 12.61
C MET A 67 19.20 -0.34 12.09
N ALA A 68 20.32 -0.94 12.51
CA ALA A 68 21.64 -0.48 12.12
C ALA A 68 21.88 -0.65 10.61
N LEU A 69 21.48 -1.78 10.03
CA LEU A 69 21.55 -2.02 8.59
C LEU A 69 20.74 -0.95 7.82
N ASP A 70 19.49 -0.72 8.22
CA ASP A 70 18.63 0.29 7.61
C ASP A 70 19.25 1.70 7.66
N LYS A 71 19.80 2.09 8.82
CA LYS A 71 20.39 3.42 9.01
C LYS A 71 21.75 3.60 8.32
N ASN A 72 22.40 2.52 7.95
CA ASN A 72 23.59 2.49 7.11
C ASN A 72 23.27 2.31 5.61
N TYR A 73 22.00 2.41 5.22
CA TYR A 73 21.54 2.25 3.83
C TYR A 73 21.89 0.89 3.22
N ILE A 74 21.87 -0.16 4.04
CA ILE A 74 22.10 -1.54 3.62
C ILE A 74 20.73 -2.20 3.45
N ASP A 75 20.39 -2.54 2.22
CA ASP A 75 19.14 -3.18 1.89
C ASP A 75 19.15 -4.65 2.36
N VAL A 76 18.19 -4.97 3.23
CA VAL A 76 18.08 -6.31 3.83
C VAL A 76 17.01 -7.09 3.10
N THR A 77 17.44 -8.04 2.28
CA THR A 77 16.57 -8.99 1.57
C THR A 77 16.33 -10.30 2.34
N ASP A 78 16.86 -10.43 3.56
CA ASP A 78 16.65 -11.59 4.43
C ASP A 78 15.73 -11.20 5.60
N ASP A 79 14.54 -11.78 5.63
CA ASP A 79 13.54 -11.56 6.66
C ASP A 79 13.86 -12.24 8.00
N SER A 80 14.80 -13.22 8.00
CA SER A 80 15.12 -14.03 9.18
C SER A 80 15.59 -13.20 10.37
N ILE A 81 16.32 -12.09 10.13
CA ILE A 81 16.81 -11.20 11.18
C ILE A 81 15.64 -10.55 11.91
N ALA A 82 14.73 -9.87 11.17
CA ALA A 82 13.58 -9.20 11.74
C ALA A 82 12.60 -10.19 12.36
N GLN A 83 12.43 -11.38 11.76
CA GLN A 83 11.55 -12.43 12.25
C GLN A 83 11.91 -12.90 13.67
N VAL A 84 13.20 -13.02 14.00
CA VAL A 84 13.66 -13.35 15.37
C VAL A 84 13.14 -12.34 16.39
N ALA A 85 13.13 -11.05 16.06
CA ALA A 85 12.61 -10.02 16.93
C ALA A 85 11.07 -10.08 17.01
N VAL A 86 10.38 -10.25 15.88
CA VAL A 86 8.92 -10.39 15.82
C VAL A 86 8.44 -11.54 16.66
N ASP A 87 9.01 -12.73 16.55
CA ASP A 87 8.62 -13.93 17.28
C ASP A 87 8.72 -13.76 18.79
N PHE A 88 9.75 -13.06 19.24
CA PHE A 88 9.94 -12.79 20.66
C PHE A 88 8.99 -11.69 21.17
N TYR A 89 8.97 -10.52 20.48
CA TYR A 89 8.23 -9.36 20.96
C TYR A 89 6.73 -9.49 20.78
N HIS A 90 6.25 -10.35 19.89
CA HIS A 90 4.83 -10.69 19.80
C HIS A 90 4.24 -11.15 21.15
N LYS A 91 5.01 -11.95 21.90
CA LYS A 91 4.55 -12.58 23.16
C LYS A 91 5.13 -11.91 24.41
N ARG A 92 6.25 -11.22 24.32
CA ARG A 92 7.04 -10.76 25.46
C ARG A 92 7.75 -9.45 25.18
N GLY A 93 7.86 -8.56 26.16
CA GLY A 93 8.61 -7.32 26.06
C GLY A 93 7.77 -6.10 25.69
N PRO A 94 8.43 -4.96 25.44
CA PRO A 94 7.73 -3.72 25.13
C PRO A 94 6.99 -3.79 23.78
N ARG A 95 5.75 -3.31 23.75
CA ARG A 95 4.95 -3.27 22.50
C ARG A 95 5.60 -2.41 21.42
N ARG A 96 6.31 -1.33 21.81
CA ARG A 96 7.06 -0.50 20.85
C ARG A 96 8.11 -1.32 20.09
N ASN A 97 8.79 -2.27 20.75
CA ASN A 97 9.78 -3.10 20.08
C ASN A 97 9.12 -4.10 19.13
N TYR A 98 7.91 -4.55 19.44
CA TYR A 98 7.12 -5.36 18.52
C TYR A 98 6.72 -4.57 17.27
N ALA A 99 6.24 -3.33 17.42
CA ALA A 99 5.93 -2.46 16.31
C ALA A 99 7.15 -2.21 15.40
N ARG A 100 8.31 -1.94 16.00
CA ARG A 100 9.58 -1.74 15.30
C ARG A 100 10.04 -3.00 14.58
N ALA A 101 9.94 -4.16 15.22
CA ALA A 101 10.30 -5.45 14.60
C ALA A 101 9.41 -5.75 13.38
N LEU A 102 8.09 -5.53 13.48
CA LEU A 102 7.16 -5.65 12.36
C LEU A 102 7.48 -4.66 11.22
N TYR A 103 7.86 -3.43 11.57
CA TYR A 103 8.29 -2.44 10.58
C TYR A 103 9.50 -2.94 9.78
N TYR A 104 10.54 -3.45 10.46
CA TYR A 104 11.73 -3.97 9.76
C TYR A 104 11.46 -5.27 9.00
N LEU A 105 10.53 -6.10 9.48
CA LEU A 105 10.06 -7.26 8.72
C LEU A 105 9.33 -6.83 7.44
N GLY A 106 8.44 -5.84 7.55
CA GLY A 106 7.79 -5.25 6.38
C GLY A 106 8.78 -4.63 5.40
N LYS A 107 9.86 -4.01 5.93
CA LYS A 107 10.92 -3.42 5.11
C LYS A 107 11.76 -4.47 4.38
N SER A 108 12.07 -5.61 5.02
CA SER A 108 12.76 -6.71 4.34
C SER A 108 11.90 -7.29 3.20
N TYR A 109 10.60 -7.46 3.40
CA TYR A 109 9.70 -7.86 2.31
C TYR A 109 9.61 -6.83 1.19
N TYR A 110 9.66 -5.53 1.51
CA TYR A 110 9.72 -4.48 0.51
C TYR A 110 10.97 -4.61 -0.39
N TYR A 111 12.14 -4.88 0.20
CA TYR A 111 13.39 -5.09 -0.58
C TYR A 111 13.43 -6.43 -1.31
N GLN A 112 12.62 -7.41 -0.91
CA GLN A 112 12.39 -8.66 -1.64
C GLN A 112 11.35 -8.50 -2.77
N GLU A 113 10.80 -7.27 -2.95
CA GLU A 113 9.70 -6.97 -3.87
C GLU A 113 8.38 -7.69 -3.54
N GLU A 114 8.30 -8.34 -2.37
CA GLU A 114 7.09 -8.99 -1.86
C GLU A 114 6.14 -7.95 -1.23
N TYR A 115 5.63 -7.05 -2.04
CA TYR A 115 4.91 -5.83 -1.62
C TYR A 115 3.66 -6.12 -0.79
N ASP A 116 2.93 -7.19 -1.08
CA ASP A 116 1.73 -7.56 -0.33
C ASP A 116 2.06 -8.01 1.10
N LYS A 117 3.17 -8.75 1.28
CA LYS A 117 3.67 -9.09 2.60
C LYS A 117 4.17 -7.85 3.35
N ALA A 118 4.85 -6.95 2.66
CA ALA A 118 5.30 -5.70 3.24
C ALA A 118 4.10 -4.89 3.79
N ILE A 119 3.03 -4.71 3.00
CA ILE A 119 1.80 -4.03 3.43
C ILE A 119 1.13 -4.74 4.60
N LEU A 120 1.12 -6.07 4.62
CA LEU A 120 0.56 -6.84 5.72
C LEU A 120 1.32 -6.57 7.03
N GLU A 121 2.66 -6.67 7.00
CA GLU A 121 3.47 -6.45 8.20
C GLU A 121 3.45 -4.99 8.65
N TYR A 122 3.48 -4.03 7.72
CA TYR A 122 3.27 -2.62 8.05
C TYR A 122 1.88 -2.36 8.66
N SER A 123 0.83 -3.06 8.23
CA SER A 123 -0.51 -2.88 8.81
C SER A 123 -0.61 -3.46 10.21
N LYS A 124 0.06 -4.58 10.49
CA LYS A 124 0.22 -5.07 11.86
C LYS A 124 1.03 -4.10 12.72
N ALA A 125 2.13 -3.56 12.17
CA ALA A 125 2.97 -2.58 12.85
C ALA A 125 2.19 -1.30 13.19
N GLU A 126 1.38 -0.76 12.25
CA GLU A 126 0.50 0.40 12.42
C GLU A 126 -0.41 0.22 13.64
N SER A 127 -1.15 -0.89 13.70
CA SER A 127 -2.09 -1.16 14.79
C SER A 127 -1.45 -1.21 16.19
N VAL A 128 -0.16 -1.51 16.24
CA VAL A 128 0.62 -1.54 17.48
C VAL A 128 1.24 -0.18 17.77
N ALA A 129 1.82 0.48 16.74
CA ALA A 129 2.55 1.74 16.86
C ALA A 129 1.67 2.93 17.23
N GLU A 130 0.42 2.97 16.77
CA GLU A 130 -0.56 4.01 17.08
C GLU A 130 -0.66 4.35 18.59
N HIS A 131 -0.39 3.38 19.44
CA HIS A 131 -0.56 3.50 20.88
C HIS A 131 0.76 3.61 21.65
N CYS A 132 1.93 3.52 20.99
CA CYS A 132 3.18 3.39 21.71
C CYS A 132 4.44 3.98 21.04
N ASP A 133 4.42 4.33 19.76
CA ASP A 133 5.61 4.84 19.07
C ASP A 133 5.25 5.71 17.86
N SER A 134 5.03 7.00 18.09
CA SER A 134 4.64 7.94 17.04
C SER A 134 5.71 8.10 15.94
N LEU A 135 7.01 8.02 16.28
CA LEU A 135 8.07 8.08 15.27
C LEU A 135 7.95 6.91 14.28
N TYR A 136 7.85 5.69 14.83
CA TYR A 136 7.70 4.51 13.98
C TYR A 136 6.35 4.46 13.27
N LEU A 137 5.30 5.06 13.83
CA LEU A 137 4.03 5.23 13.12
C LEU A 137 4.22 6.05 11.83
N GLY A 138 4.95 7.17 11.90
CA GLY A 138 5.31 7.96 10.71
C GLY A 138 6.15 7.17 9.70
N MET A 139 7.15 6.41 10.19
CA MET A 139 7.98 5.54 9.35
C MET A 139 7.18 4.42 8.68
N ILE A 140 6.22 3.82 9.39
CA ILE A 140 5.32 2.80 8.86
C ILE A 140 4.44 3.38 7.74
N TYR A 141 3.88 4.58 7.93
CA TYR A 141 3.13 5.26 6.90
C TYR A 141 3.99 5.57 5.67
N SER A 142 5.24 6.01 5.88
CA SER A 142 6.20 6.18 4.79
C SER A 142 6.46 4.86 4.06
N GLY A 143 6.72 3.76 4.80
CA GLY A 143 6.92 2.43 4.23
C GLY A 143 5.73 1.97 3.38
N LYS A 144 4.49 2.14 3.89
CA LYS A 144 3.28 1.85 3.12
C LYS A 144 3.19 2.70 1.84
N SER A 145 3.47 4.01 1.94
CA SER A 145 3.46 4.89 0.78
C SER A 145 4.43 4.43 -0.31
N TYR A 146 5.67 4.09 0.05
CA TYR A 146 6.65 3.54 -0.89
C TYR A 146 6.19 2.23 -1.52
N THR A 147 5.61 1.34 -0.72
CA THR A 147 5.11 0.05 -1.21
C THR A 147 3.93 0.22 -2.17
N TYR A 148 2.99 1.15 -1.89
CA TYR A 148 1.89 1.45 -2.80
C TYR A 148 2.35 2.12 -4.10
N ASN A 149 3.47 2.85 -4.09
CA ASN A 149 4.09 3.35 -5.32
C ASN A 149 4.54 2.20 -6.23
N CYS A 150 5.22 1.19 -5.66
CA CYS A 150 5.64 0.01 -6.42
C CYS A 150 4.45 -0.78 -7.00
N ASN A 151 3.30 -0.72 -6.34
CA ASN A 151 2.05 -1.34 -6.80
C ASN A 151 1.18 -0.40 -7.68
N TYR A 152 1.74 0.70 -8.16
CA TYR A 152 1.06 1.69 -9.02
C TYR A 152 -0.27 2.23 -8.44
N ASN A 153 -0.40 2.25 -7.12
CA ASN A 153 -1.60 2.74 -6.41
C ASN A 153 -1.37 4.16 -5.86
N ALA A 154 -1.41 5.15 -6.75
CA ALA A 154 -1.15 6.55 -6.41
C ALA A 154 -2.09 7.10 -5.32
N SER A 155 -3.34 6.68 -5.29
CA SER A 155 -4.30 7.15 -4.26
C SER A 155 -3.89 6.74 -2.86
N GLN A 156 -3.46 5.47 -2.67
CA GLN A 156 -2.97 4.98 -1.39
C GLN A 156 -1.58 5.54 -1.07
N GLU A 157 -0.74 5.70 -2.07
CA GLU A 157 0.57 6.35 -1.92
C GLU A 157 0.42 7.74 -1.32
N ILE A 158 -0.41 8.61 -1.92
CA ILE A 158 -0.67 9.97 -1.43
C ILE A 158 -1.27 9.94 -0.02
N PHE A 159 -2.26 9.08 0.21
CA PHE A 159 -2.92 8.97 1.52
C PHE A 159 -1.94 8.65 2.65
N TYR A 160 -1.07 7.66 2.46
CA TYR A 160 -0.11 7.28 3.48
C TYR A 160 1.07 8.26 3.58
N ALA A 161 1.51 8.87 2.47
CA ALA A 161 2.50 9.94 2.50
C ALA A 161 2.00 11.16 3.28
N GLN A 162 0.72 11.53 3.13
CA GLN A 162 0.11 12.62 3.90
C GLN A 162 0.06 12.28 5.39
N LYS A 163 -0.39 11.07 5.74
CA LYS A 163 -0.36 10.61 7.14
C LYS A 163 1.05 10.66 7.75
N ALA A 164 2.07 10.25 6.99
CA ALA A 164 3.45 10.33 7.43
C ALA A 164 3.89 11.78 7.66
N ALA A 165 3.61 12.69 6.71
CA ALA A 165 3.92 14.10 6.82
C ALA A 165 3.27 14.74 8.05
N ASP A 166 2.01 14.42 8.33
CA ASP A 166 1.26 14.94 9.49
C ASP A 166 1.88 14.47 10.81
N VAL A 167 2.23 13.18 10.90
CA VAL A 167 2.90 12.62 12.09
C VAL A 167 4.26 13.28 12.30
N PHE A 168 5.08 13.41 11.27
CA PHE A 168 6.41 14.01 11.38
C PHE A 168 6.33 15.52 11.66
N SER A 169 5.33 16.21 11.14
CA SER A 169 5.03 17.60 11.48
C SER A 169 4.73 17.77 12.96
N ASN A 170 3.86 16.93 13.51
CA ASN A 170 3.50 16.93 14.94
C ASN A 170 4.69 16.63 15.85
N LEU A 171 5.68 15.87 15.36
CA LEU A 171 6.93 15.57 16.06
C LEU A 171 8.03 16.61 15.83
N ASN A 172 7.78 17.66 15.03
CA ASN A 172 8.77 18.65 14.61
C ASN A 172 9.98 18.04 13.86
N LEU A 173 9.77 16.92 13.17
CA LEU A 173 10.79 16.22 12.38
C LEU A 173 10.75 16.72 10.93
N THR A 174 11.23 17.96 10.71
CA THR A 174 11.10 18.68 9.44
C THR A 174 11.71 17.96 8.24
N SER A 175 12.84 17.26 8.41
CA SER A 175 13.46 16.48 7.33
C SER A 175 12.56 15.31 6.88
N TYR A 176 12.00 14.55 7.82
CA TYR A 176 11.06 13.45 7.50
C TYR A 176 9.75 13.96 6.92
N GLN A 177 9.28 15.11 7.40
CA GLN A 177 8.10 15.77 6.85
C GLN A 177 8.33 16.18 5.39
N ARG A 178 9.50 16.78 5.07
CA ARG A 178 9.86 17.13 3.68
C ARG A 178 9.96 15.90 2.79
N ALA A 179 10.59 14.84 3.28
CA ALA A 179 10.66 13.55 2.56
C ALA A 179 9.27 13.03 2.19
N SER A 180 8.33 13.08 3.14
CA SER A 180 6.95 12.66 2.91
C SER A 180 6.22 13.60 1.94
N THR A 181 6.45 14.92 2.03
CA THR A 181 5.88 15.92 1.11
C THR A 181 6.43 15.73 -0.31
N TYR A 182 7.73 15.48 -0.45
CA TYR A 182 8.35 15.10 -1.72
C TYR A 182 7.66 13.85 -2.32
N ARG A 183 7.39 12.84 -1.49
CA ARG A 183 6.69 11.63 -1.92
C ARG A 183 5.30 11.91 -2.47
N ILE A 184 4.55 12.83 -1.84
CA ILE A 184 3.25 13.28 -2.35
C ILE A 184 3.40 13.92 -3.74
N ALA A 185 4.43 14.74 -3.95
CA ALA A 185 4.68 15.37 -5.25
C ALA A 185 4.96 14.32 -6.34
N VAL A 186 5.78 13.30 -6.03
CA VAL A 186 6.05 12.18 -6.93
C VAL A 186 4.76 11.42 -7.26
N ALA A 187 3.92 11.15 -6.27
CA ALA A 187 2.66 10.43 -6.48
C ALA A 187 1.66 11.25 -7.34
N TYR A 188 1.62 12.56 -7.17
CA TYR A 188 0.85 13.45 -8.07
C TYR A 188 1.40 13.42 -9.50
N HIS A 189 2.72 13.44 -9.66
CA HIS A 189 3.34 13.30 -10.99
C HIS A 189 2.94 11.96 -11.64
N ASN A 190 3.07 10.84 -10.93
CA ASN A 190 2.76 9.50 -11.42
C ASN A 190 1.27 9.31 -11.76
N SER A 191 0.40 10.13 -11.18
CA SER A 191 -1.05 10.12 -11.45
C SER A 191 -1.51 11.22 -12.43
N ASP A 192 -0.59 11.79 -13.20
CA ASP A 192 -0.83 12.86 -14.18
C ASP A 192 -1.44 14.15 -13.62
N ASN A 193 -1.41 14.31 -12.29
CA ASN A 193 -1.84 15.55 -11.63
C ASN A 193 -0.66 16.52 -11.52
N TYR A 194 -0.18 16.98 -12.67
CA TYR A 194 1.05 17.75 -12.79
C TYR A 194 1.01 19.09 -12.08
N ASP A 195 -0.12 19.81 -12.08
CA ASP A 195 -0.27 21.06 -11.37
C ASP A 195 -0.05 20.88 -9.85
N SER A 196 -0.69 19.85 -9.27
CA SER A 196 -0.50 19.53 -7.86
C SER A 196 0.92 19.05 -7.56
N ALA A 197 1.54 18.31 -8.47
CA ALA A 197 2.92 17.88 -8.34
C ALA A 197 3.87 19.07 -8.27
N VAL A 198 3.79 20.00 -9.24
CA VAL A 198 4.64 21.21 -9.29
C VAL A 198 4.46 22.05 -8.02
N MET A 199 3.22 22.33 -7.60
CA MET A 199 2.94 23.07 -6.37
C MET A 199 3.50 22.38 -5.12
N THR A 200 3.52 21.05 -5.11
CA THR A 200 4.01 20.28 -3.96
C THR A 200 5.54 20.24 -3.95
N TYR A 201 6.19 20.11 -5.12
CA TYR A 201 7.64 20.28 -5.24
C TYR A 201 8.09 21.67 -4.78
N ASP A 202 7.38 22.73 -5.19
CA ASP A 202 7.69 24.10 -4.75
C ASP A 202 7.63 24.23 -3.23
N ARG A 203 6.62 23.62 -2.60
CA ARG A 203 6.54 23.58 -1.12
C ARG A 203 7.76 22.92 -0.47
N VAL A 204 8.28 21.84 -1.04
CA VAL A 204 9.50 21.19 -0.52
C VAL A 204 10.70 22.12 -0.70
N ILE A 205 10.87 22.71 -1.89
CA ILE A 205 11.98 23.62 -2.20
C ILE A 205 11.97 24.82 -1.25
N GLU A 206 10.83 25.48 -1.09
CA GLU A 206 10.67 26.67 -0.24
C GLU A 206 10.86 26.37 1.26
N SER A 207 10.46 25.19 1.71
CA SER A 207 10.60 24.77 3.12
C SER A 207 12.00 24.26 3.48
N SER A 208 12.91 24.11 2.52
CA SER A 208 14.26 23.62 2.74
C SER A 208 15.18 24.75 3.24
N PRO A 209 15.74 24.66 4.47
CA PRO A 209 16.59 25.70 5.03
C PRO A 209 17.97 25.75 4.37
N GLU A 210 18.38 24.65 3.77
CA GLU A 210 19.64 24.46 3.06
C GLU A 210 19.45 23.51 1.88
N VAL A 211 20.45 23.43 1.00
CA VAL A 211 20.44 22.51 -0.14
C VAL A 211 20.64 21.10 0.39
N ASP A 212 19.57 20.32 0.40
CA ASP A 212 19.58 18.90 0.78
C ASP A 212 19.09 18.01 -0.37
N TYR A 213 19.17 16.70 -0.15
CA TYR A 213 18.74 15.70 -1.13
C TYR A 213 17.29 15.93 -1.61
N PHE A 214 16.34 16.17 -0.70
CA PHE A 214 14.92 16.31 -1.07
C PHE A 214 14.64 17.62 -1.83
N MET A 215 15.38 18.69 -1.51
CA MET A 215 15.32 19.92 -2.28
C MET A 215 15.80 19.70 -3.71
N ILE A 216 16.95 19.06 -3.89
CA ILE A 216 17.52 18.74 -5.20
C ILE A 216 16.56 17.87 -6.01
N GLN A 217 16.09 16.77 -5.42
CA GLN A 217 15.14 15.87 -6.07
C GLN A 217 13.82 16.56 -6.41
N SER A 218 13.40 17.55 -5.62
CA SER A 218 12.20 18.35 -5.92
C SER A 218 12.42 19.31 -7.09
N VAL A 219 13.60 19.88 -7.22
CA VAL A 219 13.96 20.71 -8.39
C VAL A 219 13.96 19.87 -9.67
N LEU A 220 14.58 18.69 -9.64
CA LEU A 220 14.61 17.77 -10.77
C LEU A 220 13.21 17.22 -11.08
N GLY A 221 12.48 16.78 -10.06
CA GLY A 221 11.10 16.27 -10.19
C GLY A 221 10.15 17.33 -10.77
N LYS A 222 10.29 18.58 -10.34
CA LYS A 222 9.56 19.71 -10.93
C LYS A 222 9.90 19.89 -12.41
N ALA A 223 11.19 19.81 -12.78
CA ALA A 223 11.61 19.92 -14.18
C ALA A 223 10.99 18.82 -15.05
N HIS A 224 11.05 17.56 -14.59
CA HIS A 224 10.40 16.42 -15.26
C HIS A 224 8.89 16.60 -15.37
N THR A 225 8.25 17.01 -14.29
CA THR A 225 6.79 17.23 -14.28
C THR A 225 6.37 18.32 -15.27
N MET A 226 7.11 19.41 -15.33
CA MET A 226 6.83 20.48 -16.26
C MET A 226 6.94 20.05 -17.71
N ILE A 227 7.84 19.11 -18.05
CA ILE A 227 7.95 18.56 -19.41
C ILE A 227 6.65 17.87 -19.85
N GLU A 228 5.94 17.25 -18.92
CA GLU A 228 4.67 16.54 -19.17
C GLU A 228 3.47 17.48 -19.29
N MET A 229 3.60 18.72 -18.82
CA MET A 229 2.50 19.70 -18.84
C MET A 229 2.27 20.24 -20.27
N ILE A 230 1.01 20.55 -20.58
CA ILE A 230 0.64 21.27 -21.79
C ILE A 230 1.07 22.74 -21.63
N ASN A 231 1.65 23.35 -22.64
CA ASN A 231 2.10 24.76 -22.65
C ASN A 231 3.24 25.09 -21.68
N THR A 232 4.14 24.15 -21.46
CA THR A 232 5.32 24.38 -20.63
C THR A 232 6.27 25.40 -21.23
N ASP A 233 6.76 26.29 -20.37
CA ASP A 233 7.91 27.13 -20.68
C ASP A 233 9.21 26.35 -20.46
N TYR A 234 9.77 25.81 -21.53
CA TYR A 234 11.00 25.01 -21.50
C TYR A 234 12.25 25.82 -21.09
N THR A 235 12.19 27.16 -21.08
CA THR A 235 13.29 27.97 -20.55
C THR A 235 13.39 27.84 -19.02
N ILE A 236 12.25 27.67 -18.35
CA ILE A 236 12.22 27.37 -16.91
C ILE A 236 12.79 25.97 -16.65
N VAL A 237 12.40 24.97 -17.47
CA VAL A 237 12.92 23.60 -17.37
C VAL A 237 14.45 23.57 -17.52
N ASP A 238 14.98 24.26 -18.56
CA ASP A 238 16.43 24.41 -18.75
C ASP A 238 17.09 25.05 -17.51
N SER A 239 16.48 26.10 -16.94
CA SER A 239 17.02 26.78 -15.76
C SER A 239 17.06 25.87 -14.53
N LEU A 240 16.09 24.98 -14.35
CA LEU A 240 16.04 24.03 -13.24
C LEU A 240 17.17 22.97 -13.34
N PHE A 241 17.41 22.42 -14.54
CA PHE A 241 18.52 21.50 -14.74
C PHE A 241 19.88 22.18 -14.57
N ARG A 242 20.06 23.40 -15.10
CA ARG A 242 21.27 24.21 -14.87
C ARG A 242 21.46 24.53 -13.39
N LEU A 243 20.41 24.89 -12.68
CA LEU A 243 20.46 25.13 -11.24
C LEU A 243 20.98 23.91 -10.49
N SER A 244 20.46 22.71 -10.82
CA SER A 244 20.88 21.46 -10.20
C SER A 244 22.34 21.13 -10.50
N ARG A 245 22.76 21.19 -11.77
CA ARG A 245 24.11 20.86 -12.18
C ARG A 245 25.13 21.92 -11.76
N ASP A 246 24.90 23.19 -12.15
CA ASP A 246 25.93 24.22 -12.11
C ASP A 246 26.03 24.88 -10.73
N ARG A 247 24.92 25.02 -10.01
CA ARG A 247 24.90 25.66 -8.70
C ARG A 247 24.95 24.67 -7.54
N TYR A 248 24.23 23.54 -7.66
CA TYR A 248 24.19 22.54 -6.58
C TYR A 248 25.22 21.43 -6.77
N GLY A 249 25.92 21.39 -7.92
CA GLY A 249 26.98 20.41 -8.20
C GLY A 249 26.46 18.98 -8.33
N VAL A 250 25.22 18.82 -8.76
CA VAL A 250 24.60 17.50 -8.93
C VAL A 250 25.16 16.83 -10.17
N ASP A 251 25.63 15.60 -10.01
CA ASP A 251 25.89 14.70 -11.14
C ASP A 251 24.54 14.15 -11.62
N LEU A 252 24.08 14.67 -12.76
CA LEU A 252 22.76 14.34 -13.30
C LEU A 252 22.73 12.89 -13.81
N GLU A 253 21.69 12.17 -13.45
CA GLU A 253 21.46 10.81 -13.95
C GLU A 253 21.13 10.82 -15.45
N GLU A 254 21.25 9.64 -16.08
CA GLU A 254 20.95 9.47 -17.50
C GLU A 254 19.56 10.00 -17.90
N LYS A 255 18.54 9.71 -17.08
CA LYS A 255 17.17 10.21 -17.29
C LYS A 255 17.06 11.73 -17.28
N ASP A 256 17.82 12.39 -16.38
CA ASP A 256 17.81 13.86 -16.24
C ASP A 256 18.49 14.51 -17.44
N CYS A 257 19.61 13.92 -17.90
CA CYS A 257 20.33 14.41 -19.08
C CYS A 257 19.46 14.30 -20.36
N TRP A 258 18.74 13.21 -20.54
CA TRP A 258 17.82 13.06 -21.67
C TRP A 258 16.64 14.04 -21.60
N ALA A 259 16.03 14.22 -20.43
CA ALA A 259 14.96 15.17 -20.22
C ALA A 259 15.43 16.60 -20.48
N TRP A 260 16.62 16.94 -20.00
CA TRP A 260 17.23 18.25 -20.28
C TRP A 260 17.55 18.44 -21.75
N ALA A 261 18.11 17.45 -22.43
CA ALA A 261 18.35 17.53 -23.87
C ALA A 261 17.07 17.78 -24.64
N TYR A 262 15.96 17.12 -24.27
CA TYR A 262 14.65 17.39 -24.85
C TYR A 262 14.22 18.85 -24.62
N ALA A 263 14.37 19.38 -23.41
CA ALA A 263 14.06 20.77 -23.12
C ALA A 263 14.91 21.75 -23.96
N LEU A 264 16.20 21.47 -24.13
CA LEU A 264 17.10 22.23 -24.99
C LEU A 264 16.66 22.24 -26.46
N TYR A 265 16.22 21.10 -26.99
CA TYR A 265 15.61 21.07 -28.34
C TYR A 265 14.37 21.96 -28.42
N ARG A 266 13.50 21.91 -27.43
CA ARG A 266 12.25 22.69 -27.38
C ARG A 266 12.49 24.21 -27.36
N ILE A 267 13.59 24.69 -26.77
CA ILE A 267 13.99 26.13 -26.79
C ILE A 267 14.89 26.49 -27.98
N GLY A 268 15.19 25.53 -28.88
CA GLY A 268 16.01 25.76 -30.07
C GLY A 268 17.52 25.67 -29.88
N ASN A 269 18.01 25.24 -28.71
CA ASN A 269 19.43 25.08 -28.41
C ASN A 269 19.94 23.69 -28.79
N GLN A 270 19.84 23.35 -30.09
CA GLN A 270 20.15 22.02 -30.63
C GLN A 270 21.61 21.59 -30.42
N ASN A 271 22.54 22.54 -30.58
CA ASN A 271 23.99 22.22 -30.44
C ASN A 271 24.36 21.75 -29.02
N GLU A 272 23.75 22.31 -28.01
CA GLU A 272 23.98 21.92 -26.60
C GLU A 272 23.28 20.59 -26.31
N ALA A 273 22.05 20.40 -26.81
CA ALA A 273 21.32 19.16 -26.71
C ALA A 273 22.13 17.98 -27.31
N ASP A 274 22.65 18.14 -28.53
CA ASP A 274 23.43 17.11 -29.21
C ASP A 274 24.71 16.75 -28.44
N LYS A 275 25.42 17.74 -27.90
CA LYS A 275 26.60 17.52 -27.03
C LYS A 275 26.25 16.77 -25.76
N LEU A 276 25.12 17.13 -25.15
CA LEU A 276 24.65 16.47 -23.94
C LEU A 276 24.33 14.99 -24.22
N ILE A 277 23.58 14.70 -25.29
CA ILE A 277 23.23 13.33 -25.70
C ILE A 277 24.47 12.49 -26.01
N GLN A 278 25.48 13.06 -26.69
CA GLN A 278 26.73 12.36 -26.98
C GLN A 278 27.53 11.96 -25.74
N ALA A 279 27.35 12.68 -24.65
CA ALA A 279 28.04 12.41 -23.39
C ALA A 279 27.31 11.37 -22.51
N ILE A 280 26.06 11.02 -22.81
CA ILE A 280 25.26 10.08 -22.02
C ILE A 280 25.68 8.63 -22.32
N PRO A 281 25.83 7.77 -21.29
CA PRO A 281 26.23 6.35 -21.47
C PRO A 281 25.25 5.50 -22.27
N ASN A 282 23.95 5.86 -22.31
CA ASN A 282 22.87 5.10 -22.95
C ASN A 282 22.72 3.68 -22.40
N SER A 283 22.82 3.53 -21.09
CA SER A 283 22.75 2.23 -20.41
C SER A 283 21.31 1.76 -20.20
N ASP A 284 20.39 2.69 -19.93
CA ASP A 284 18.97 2.39 -19.73
C ASP A 284 18.18 2.52 -21.04
N GLN A 285 17.92 1.37 -21.69
CA GLN A 285 17.23 1.34 -22.98
C GLN A 285 15.78 1.87 -22.91
N LEU A 286 15.10 1.73 -21.77
CA LEU A 286 13.76 2.29 -21.59
C LEU A 286 13.80 3.83 -21.64
N VAL A 287 14.67 4.43 -20.83
CA VAL A 287 14.89 5.87 -20.78
C VAL A 287 15.33 6.39 -22.15
N VAL A 288 16.28 5.73 -22.77
CA VAL A 288 16.81 6.09 -24.10
C VAL A 288 15.70 6.09 -25.17
N ASN A 289 14.94 5.00 -25.26
CA ASN A 289 13.88 4.87 -26.28
C ASN A 289 12.75 5.87 -26.05
N PHE A 290 12.35 6.05 -24.80
CA PHE A 290 11.31 7.04 -24.44
C PHE A 290 11.67 8.45 -24.90
N TRP A 291 12.87 8.92 -24.60
CA TRP A 291 13.28 10.27 -24.96
C TRP A 291 13.60 10.42 -26.46
N LYS A 292 14.15 9.38 -27.10
CA LYS A 292 14.34 9.37 -28.57
C LYS A 292 13.01 9.48 -29.30
N SER A 293 11.98 8.78 -28.85
CA SER A 293 10.63 8.91 -29.41
C SER A 293 10.14 10.35 -29.34
N ARG A 294 10.24 11.00 -28.15
CA ARG A 294 9.79 12.39 -27.96
C ARG A 294 10.59 13.41 -28.78
N ILE A 295 11.91 13.21 -28.88
CA ILE A 295 12.77 14.07 -29.71
C ILE A 295 12.47 13.91 -31.19
N ALA A 296 12.24 12.69 -31.67
CA ALA A 296 11.85 12.41 -33.05
C ALA A 296 10.48 13.01 -33.38
N GLU A 297 9.51 12.89 -32.47
CA GLU A 297 8.20 13.52 -32.59
C GLU A 297 8.30 15.05 -32.72
N PHE A 298 9.13 15.67 -31.86
CA PHE A 298 9.41 17.10 -31.94
C PHE A 298 10.04 17.51 -33.29
N LYS A 299 10.96 16.70 -33.81
CA LYS A 299 11.58 16.88 -35.13
C LYS A 299 10.64 16.55 -36.27
N LYS A 300 9.42 16.08 -36.01
CA LYS A 300 8.41 15.61 -36.98
C LYS A 300 8.84 14.36 -37.76
N ASP A 301 9.81 13.62 -37.25
CA ASP A 301 10.16 12.29 -37.78
C ASP A 301 9.27 11.23 -37.09
N TYR A 302 8.05 11.16 -37.58
CA TYR A 302 7.02 10.29 -36.99
C TYR A 302 7.33 8.80 -37.18
N ALA A 303 8.12 8.43 -38.18
CA ALA A 303 8.53 7.05 -38.39
C ALA A 303 9.54 6.59 -37.31
N GLU A 304 10.51 7.43 -37.01
CA GLU A 304 11.48 7.18 -35.95
C GLU A 304 10.81 7.26 -34.59
N ALA A 305 9.94 8.24 -34.37
CA ALA A 305 9.16 8.37 -33.13
C ALA A 305 8.34 7.11 -32.84
N TYR A 306 7.59 6.61 -33.82
CA TYR A 306 6.77 5.40 -33.69
C TYR A 306 7.61 4.15 -33.39
N LYS A 307 8.78 4.02 -34.05
CA LYS A 307 9.69 2.91 -33.78
C LYS A 307 10.15 2.86 -32.33
N TYR A 308 10.57 4.00 -31.77
CA TYR A 308 11.03 4.06 -30.39
C TYR A 308 9.87 3.96 -29.38
N ASP A 309 8.69 4.44 -29.72
CA ASP A 309 7.48 4.29 -28.91
C ASP A 309 7.10 2.81 -28.76
N LEU A 310 7.11 2.03 -29.83
CA LEU A 310 6.89 0.59 -29.78
C LEU A 310 7.90 -0.13 -28.88
N LEU A 311 9.19 0.21 -29.00
CA LEU A 311 10.24 -0.39 -28.14
C LEU A 311 10.04 -0.04 -26.66
N THR A 312 9.57 1.16 -26.37
CA THR A 312 9.25 1.60 -25.01
C THR A 312 8.06 0.81 -24.46
N GLN A 313 7.00 0.66 -25.26
CA GLN A 313 5.79 -0.07 -24.87
C GLN A 313 6.05 -1.56 -24.63
N ASP A 314 6.81 -2.21 -25.49
CA ASP A 314 7.16 -3.63 -25.34
C ASP A 314 7.92 -3.88 -24.04
N TYR A 315 8.89 -3.03 -23.71
CA TYR A 315 9.65 -3.13 -22.47
C TYR A 315 8.79 -2.89 -21.22
N GLN A 316 7.93 -1.86 -21.27
CA GLN A 316 7.02 -1.55 -20.17
C GLN A 316 6.01 -2.68 -19.92
N ASN A 317 5.48 -3.29 -21.00
CA ASN A 317 4.57 -4.42 -20.88
C ASN A 317 5.24 -5.61 -20.18
N GLN A 318 6.49 -5.94 -20.52
CA GLN A 318 7.24 -7.01 -19.88
C GLN A 318 7.43 -6.75 -18.37
N VAL A 319 7.86 -5.54 -18.00
CA VAL A 319 8.06 -5.18 -16.58
C VAL A 319 6.75 -5.25 -15.79
N ILE A 320 5.64 -4.80 -16.40
CA ILE A 320 4.32 -4.82 -15.74
C ILE A 320 3.80 -6.25 -15.62
N GLU A 321 3.95 -7.09 -16.65
CA GLU A 321 3.58 -8.51 -16.58
C GLU A 321 4.35 -9.22 -15.47
N ASP A 322 5.67 -9.02 -15.38
CA ASP A 322 6.52 -9.63 -14.35
C ASP A 322 6.07 -9.22 -12.93
N VAL A 323 5.84 -7.91 -12.70
CA VAL A 323 5.37 -7.39 -11.39
C VAL A 323 3.97 -7.94 -11.05
N LEU A 324 3.07 -8.05 -12.03
CA LEU A 324 1.71 -8.53 -11.81
C LEU A 324 1.67 -10.04 -11.55
N GLU A 325 2.47 -10.85 -12.27
CA GLU A 325 2.55 -12.29 -12.04
C GLU A 325 3.12 -12.60 -10.65
N GLU A 326 4.15 -11.89 -10.21
CA GLU A 326 4.76 -12.07 -8.91
C GLU A 326 3.81 -11.65 -7.77
N SER A 327 3.17 -10.50 -7.90
CA SER A 327 2.17 -10.00 -6.93
C SER A 327 0.99 -10.94 -6.78
N LEU A 328 0.46 -11.48 -7.90
CA LEU A 328 -0.64 -12.43 -7.90
C LEU A 328 -0.29 -13.76 -7.20
N ALA A 329 0.88 -14.33 -7.51
CA ALA A 329 1.34 -15.58 -6.91
C ALA A 329 1.57 -15.44 -5.39
N THR A 330 2.15 -14.34 -4.96
CA THR A 330 2.41 -14.03 -3.55
C THR A 330 1.11 -13.81 -2.78
N TYR A 331 0.18 -13.04 -3.36
CA TYR A 331 -1.12 -12.80 -2.75
C TYR A 331 -1.95 -14.07 -2.59
N GLN A 332 -1.99 -14.95 -3.60
CA GLN A 332 -2.66 -16.24 -3.50
C GLN A 332 -2.12 -17.07 -2.34
N ARG A 333 -0.79 -17.17 -2.24
CA ARG A 333 -0.13 -17.93 -1.17
C ARG A 333 -0.46 -17.37 0.22
N ASP A 334 -0.39 -16.06 0.40
CA ASP A 334 -0.59 -15.42 1.69
C ASP A 334 -2.09 -15.34 2.07
N TYR A 335 -2.96 -15.24 1.08
CA TYR A 335 -4.40 -15.40 1.28
C TYR A 335 -4.73 -16.80 1.83
N TYR A 336 -4.22 -17.87 1.20
CA TYR A 336 -4.44 -19.22 1.69
C TYR A 336 -3.87 -19.41 3.10
N ARG A 337 -2.68 -18.85 3.38
CA ARG A 337 -2.07 -18.89 4.71
C ARG A 337 -2.90 -18.11 5.73
N SER A 338 -3.33 -16.90 5.42
CA SER A 338 -4.21 -16.08 6.27
C SER A 338 -5.58 -16.76 6.51
N GLN A 339 -6.15 -17.41 5.49
CA GLN A 339 -7.37 -18.22 5.61
C GLN A 339 -7.16 -19.41 6.54
N LEU A 340 -6.02 -20.09 6.42
CA LEU A 340 -5.66 -21.22 7.29
C LEU A 340 -5.53 -20.75 8.75
N GLU A 341 -4.78 -19.69 9.02
CA GLU A 341 -4.60 -19.10 10.35
C GLU A 341 -5.94 -18.57 10.92
N SER A 342 -6.76 -17.91 10.09
CA SER A 342 -8.10 -17.46 10.46
C SER A 342 -9.04 -18.63 10.75
N SER A 343 -8.95 -19.72 9.98
CA SER A 343 -9.76 -20.93 10.21
C SER A 343 -9.32 -21.65 11.49
N GLU A 344 -8.02 -21.76 11.74
CA GLU A 344 -7.50 -22.32 12.99
C GLU A 344 -7.89 -21.47 14.21
N TYR A 345 -7.82 -20.15 14.09
CA TYR A 345 -8.28 -19.23 15.13
C TYR A 345 -9.79 -19.38 15.37
N LYS A 346 -10.60 -19.43 14.31
CA LYS A 346 -12.06 -19.67 14.41
C LYS A 346 -12.38 -21.03 15.05
N ILE A 347 -11.62 -22.09 14.74
CA ILE A 347 -11.75 -23.40 15.35
C ILE A 347 -11.37 -23.32 16.84
N LYS A 348 -10.26 -22.65 17.20
CA LYS A 348 -9.85 -22.45 18.59
C LYS A 348 -10.88 -21.64 19.39
N VAL A 349 -11.39 -20.56 18.82
CA VAL A 349 -12.45 -19.75 19.44
C VAL A 349 -13.76 -20.53 19.57
N ARG A 350 -14.15 -21.31 18.55
CA ARG A 350 -15.33 -22.19 18.60
C ARG A 350 -15.17 -23.28 19.67
N THR A 351 -14.02 -23.94 19.73
CA THR A 351 -13.77 -24.97 20.75
C THR A 351 -13.74 -24.39 22.15
N LEU A 352 -13.12 -23.21 22.32
CA LEU A 352 -13.14 -22.48 23.61
C LEU A 352 -14.58 -22.06 23.97
N GLY A 353 -15.34 -21.55 23.02
CA GLY A 353 -16.76 -21.21 23.18
C GLY A 353 -17.62 -22.43 23.53
N LEU A 354 -17.41 -23.56 22.86
CA LEU A 354 -18.11 -24.81 23.19
C LEU A 354 -17.73 -25.32 24.58
N MET A 355 -16.45 -25.27 24.97
CA MET A 355 -16.04 -25.61 26.33
C MET A 355 -16.66 -24.67 27.38
N ALA A 356 -16.69 -23.36 27.09
CA ALA A 356 -17.36 -22.40 27.97
C ALA A 356 -18.86 -22.69 28.12
N VAL A 357 -19.55 -23.02 27.01
CA VAL A 357 -20.96 -23.39 27.02
C VAL A 357 -21.18 -24.70 27.83
N VAL A 358 -20.30 -25.69 27.67
CA VAL A 358 -20.36 -26.94 28.48
C VAL A 358 -20.15 -26.65 29.96
N VAL A 359 -19.16 -25.83 30.31
CA VAL A 359 -18.90 -25.44 31.72
C VAL A 359 -20.07 -24.65 32.28
N ILE A 360 -20.62 -23.69 31.53
CA ILE A 360 -21.79 -22.89 31.94
C ILE A 360 -23.02 -23.79 32.08
N SER A 361 -23.24 -24.75 31.18
CA SER A 361 -24.36 -25.70 31.28
C SER A 361 -24.20 -26.64 32.47
N LEU A 362 -22.98 -27.11 32.80
CA LEU A 362 -22.71 -27.89 33.99
C LEU A 362 -22.91 -27.10 35.27
N LEU A 363 -22.47 -25.83 35.29
CA LEU A 363 -22.72 -24.92 36.41
C LEU A 363 -24.22 -24.63 36.59
N LEU A 364 -24.95 -24.44 35.47
CA LEU A 364 -26.39 -24.28 35.49
C LEU A 364 -27.11 -25.53 35.98
N LEU A 365 -26.66 -26.74 35.58
CA LEU A 365 -27.18 -28.00 36.10
C LEU A 365 -26.91 -28.15 37.60
N LEU A 366 -25.74 -27.76 38.07
CA LEU A 366 -25.40 -27.73 39.49
C LEU A 366 -26.27 -26.73 40.26
N VAL A 367 -26.48 -25.52 39.71
CA VAL A 367 -27.40 -24.53 40.30
C VAL A 367 -28.83 -25.05 40.31
N ILE A 368 -29.26 -25.64 39.20
CA ILE A 368 -30.60 -26.29 39.11
C ILE A 368 -30.73 -27.42 40.13
N TYR A 369 -29.71 -28.25 40.26
CA TYR A 369 -29.69 -29.32 41.26
C TYR A 369 -29.83 -28.79 42.71
N PHE A 370 -29.07 -27.71 43.05
CA PHE A 370 -29.19 -27.07 44.35
C PHE A 370 -30.53 -26.36 44.54
N VAL A 371 -31.04 -25.70 43.50
CA VAL A 371 -32.38 -25.05 43.52
C VAL A 371 -33.48 -26.08 43.64
N VAL A 372 -33.43 -27.16 42.86
CA VAL A 372 -34.42 -28.28 42.91
C VAL A 372 -34.31 -29.03 44.24
N SER A 373 -33.12 -29.29 44.74
CA SER A 373 -32.89 -29.90 46.08
C SER A 373 -33.43 -29.02 47.21
N ARG A 374 -33.28 -27.68 47.10
CA ARG A 374 -33.87 -26.72 48.03
C ARG A 374 -35.38 -26.59 47.83
N TYR A 375 -35.85 -26.67 46.58
CA TYR A 375 -37.26 -26.57 46.20
C TYR A 375 -38.07 -27.77 46.66
N ILE A 376 -37.54 -29.01 46.51
CA ILE A 376 -38.18 -30.22 47.04
C ILE A 376 -38.43 -30.12 48.55
N ARG A 377 -37.59 -29.39 49.27
CA ARG A 377 -37.79 -29.10 50.68
C ARG A 377 -38.83 -28.02 50.99
N ARG A 378 -39.15 -27.14 50.01
CA ARG A 378 -40.10 -26.02 50.17
C ARG A 378 -41.43 -26.22 49.43
N GLN A 379 -41.60 -27.35 48.69
CA GLN A 379 -42.70 -27.57 47.77
C GLN A 379 -44.12 -27.59 48.37
N ARG A 380 -44.32 -27.29 49.62
CA ARG A 380 -45.71 -27.20 50.17
C ARG A 380 -46.26 -25.77 50.21
N GLU A 381 -45.48 -24.74 49.85
CA GLU A 381 -45.93 -23.34 50.04
C GLU A 381 -45.98 -22.44 48.78
N GLU A 382 -45.58 -22.91 47.59
CA GLU A 382 -45.40 -21.98 46.43
C GLU A 382 -46.05 -22.39 45.13
N LYS A 383 -47.18 -23.11 45.15
CA LYS A 383 -47.92 -23.44 43.90
C LYS A 383 -48.49 -22.20 43.17
N ASP A 384 -48.76 -21.12 43.87
CA ASP A 384 -49.40 -19.93 43.27
C ASP A 384 -48.41 -19.00 42.57
N LYS A 385 -47.13 -19.00 42.94
CA LYS A 385 -46.11 -18.19 42.28
C LYS A 385 -45.65 -18.74 40.92
N LEU A 386 -45.87 -20.02 40.64
CA LEU A 386 -45.46 -20.66 39.38
C LEU A 386 -46.30 -20.21 38.16
N ILE A 387 -47.53 -19.79 38.39
CA ILE A 387 -48.43 -19.34 37.32
C ILE A 387 -48.03 -17.93 36.89
N GLU A 388 -47.67 -17.08 37.84
CA GLU A 388 -47.24 -15.69 37.58
C GLU A 388 -45.91 -15.66 36.81
N TYR A 389 -45.00 -16.62 37.11
CA TYR A 389 -43.72 -16.77 36.39
C TYR A 389 -43.86 -17.27 34.94
N ALA A 390 -44.84 -18.15 34.70
CA ALA A 390 -45.14 -18.67 33.35
C ALA A 390 -45.74 -17.59 32.44
N GLU A 391 -46.55 -16.68 32.98
CA GLU A 391 -47.09 -15.55 32.23
C GLU A 391 -46.02 -14.51 31.87
N GLU A 392 -45.06 -14.27 32.76
CA GLU A 392 -43.95 -13.35 32.52
C GLU A 392 -43.00 -13.87 31.42
N ILE A 393 -42.69 -15.15 31.40
CA ILE A 393 -41.89 -15.80 30.32
C ILE A 393 -42.62 -15.71 28.98
N ARG A 394 -43.94 -15.85 28.98
CA ARG A 394 -44.74 -15.72 27.75
C ARG A 394 -44.71 -14.30 27.21
N ARG A 395 -44.63 -13.30 28.07
CA ARG A 395 -44.54 -11.89 27.69
C ARG A 395 -43.13 -11.57 27.12
N GLN A 396 -42.06 -12.10 27.74
CA GLN A 396 -40.69 -11.91 27.25
C GLN A 396 -40.40 -12.62 25.92
N LEU A 397 -41.08 -13.76 25.65
CA LEU A 397 -41.01 -14.44 24.35
C LEU A 397 -41.65 -13.58 23.24
N THR A 398 -42.76 -12.91 23.53
CA THR A 398 -43.41 -12.02 22.57
C THR A 398 -42.60 -10.76 22.28
N GLU A 399 -41.84 -10.25 23.27
CA GLU A 399 -40.91 -9.14 23.09
C GLU A 399 -39.62 -9.56 22.32
N ALA A 400 -39.15 -10.80 22.47
CA ALA A 400 -38.01 -11.34 21.72
C ALA A 400 -38.36 -11.56 20.24
N GLU A 401 -39.57 -12.01 19.90
CA GLU A 401 -40.06 -12.13 18.52
C GLU A 401 -40.21 -10.76 17.82
N MET A 402 -40.55 -9.70 18.56
CA MET A 402 -40.55 -8.32 18.02
C MET A 402 -39.12 -7.79 17.75
N ASN A 403 -38.10 -8.21 18.53
CA ASN A 403 -36.72 -7.83 18.29
C ASN A 403 -36.11 -8.51 17.05
N ASP A 404 -36.57 -9.68 16.67
CA ASP A 404 -36.10 -10.40 15.48
C ASP A 404 -36.47 -9.67 14.17
N SER A 405 -37.63 -9.01 14.12
CA SER A 405 -38.06 -8.20 12.97
C SER A 405 -37.22 -6.92 12.80
N THR A 406 -36.76 -6.32 13.90
CA THR A 406 -35.85 -5.17 13.93
C THR A 406 -34.40 -5.56 13.60
N LEU A 407 -33.98 -6.75 13.95
CA LEU A 407 -32.69 -7.32 13.55
C LEU A 407 -32.65 -7.56 12.04
N LYS A 408 -33.72 -8.08 11.47
CA LYS A 408 -33.86 -8.34 10.03
C LYS A 408 -33.80 -7.07 9.19
N SER A 409 -34.42 -5.98 9.63
CA SER A 409 -34.34 -4.67 8.97
C SER A 409 -32.95 -4.03 9.09
N LYS A 410 -32.25 -4.22 10.22
CA LYS A 410 -30.84 -3.81 10.38
C LYS A 410 -29.89 -4.64 9.52
N TYR A 411 -30.15 -5.93 9.35
CA TYR A 411 -29.38 -6.78 8.43
C TYR A 411 -29.53 -6.33 6.97
N ILE A 412 -30.75 -5.99 6.53
CA ILE A 412 -31.00 -5.49 5.17
C ILE A 412 -30.28 -4.16 4.93
N ALA A 413 -30.29 -3.24 5.92
CA ALA A 413 -29.54 -1.98 5.85
C ALA A 413 -28.02 -2.19 5.83
N LEU A 414 -27.51 -3.18 6.57
CA LEU A 414 -26.10 -3.57 6.59
C LEU A 414 -25.67 -4.23 5.27
N TYR A 415 -26.53 -5.05 4.67
CA TYR A 415 -26.32 -5.62 3.34
C TYR A 415 -26.26 -4.54 2.27
N LYS A 416 -27.17 -3.55 2.33
CA LYS A 416 -27.20 -2.42 1.39
C LYS A 416 -25.92 -1.57 1.48
N ALA A 417 -25.46 -1.23 2.69
CA ALA A 417 -24.17 -0.54 2.91
C ALA A 417 -22.96 -1.39 2.50
N ARG A 418 -23.04 -2.72 2.61
CA ARG A 418 -21.99 -3.63 2.14
C ARG A 418 -21.95 -3.76 0.62
N PHE A 419 -23.08 -3.69 -0.08
CA PHE A 419 -23.12 -3.64 -1.54
C PHE A 419 -22.51 -2.34 -2.09
N GLU A 420 -22.70 -1.21 -1.42
CA GLU A 420 -22.03 0.06 -1.74
C GLU A 420 -20.49 -0.02 -1.48
N THR A 421 -20.08 -0.81 -0.49
CA THR A 421 -18.65 -1.04 -0.18
C THR A 421 -18.03 -2.11 -1.10
N ILE A 422 -18.82 -3.01 -1.67
CA ILE A 422 -18.38 -4.04 -2.64
C ILE A 422 -17.94 -3.38 -3.96
N GLY A 423 -18.54 -2.27 -4.37
CA GLY A 423 -18.04 -1.45 -5.48
C GLY A 423 -16.58 -1.01 -5.25
N ALA A 424 -16.27 -0.52 -4.05
CA ALA A 424 -14.91 -0.11 -3.67
C ALA A 424 -13.96 -1.29 -3.41
N LEU A 425 -14.47 -2.46 -3.04
CA LEU A 425 -13.69 -3.68 -2.80
C LEU A 425 -13.44 -4.49 -4.09
N THR A 426 -14.31 -4.38 -5.08
CA THR A 426 -14.11 -5.01 -6.41
C THR A 426 -12.87 -4.42 -7.08
N GLU A 427 -12.61 -3.13 -6.89
CA GLU A 427 -11.39 -2.45 -7.32
C GLU A 427 -10.13 -3.06 -6.67
N LYS A 428 -10.21 -3.38 -5.39
CA LYS A 428 -9.11 -3.96 -4.61
C LYS A 428 -8.90 -5.46 -4.87
N TYR A 429 -9.98 -6.18 -5.21
CA TYR A 429 -9.96 -7.63 -5.47
C TYR A 429 -9.53 -8.00 -6.89
N LEU A 430 -9.75 -7.13 -7.87
CA LEU A 430 -9.20 -7.33 -9.20
C LEU A 430 -7.66 -7.20 -9.22
N GLN A 431 -7.07 -6.57 -8.20
CA GLN A 431 -5.62 -6.46 -8.02
C GLN A 431 -5.02 -7.63 -7.22
N SER A 432 -5.85 -8.43 -6.54
CA SER A 432 -5.39 -9.47 -5.63
C SER A 432 -6.38 -10.64 -5.59
N GLU A 433 -5.98 -11.83 -6.00
CA GLU A 433 -6.82 -13.05 -6.01
C GLU A 433 -7.10 -13.59 -4.58
N GLY A 434 -7.98 -12.96 -3.82
CA GLY A 434 -8.36 -13.39 -2.48
C GLY A 434 -9.78 -13.99 -2.40
N ARG A 435 -10.00 -15.04 -1.61
CA ARG A 435 -11.22 -15.87 -1.67
C ARG A 435 -11.91 -16.07 -0.33
N THR A 436 -13.21 -15.72 -0.26
CA THR A 436 -14.22 -16.48 0.48
C THR A 436 -15.18 -17.12 -0.53
N ASP A 437 -15.89 -18.23 -0.19
CA ASP A 437 -16.70 -18.99 -1.15
C ASP A 437 -17.78 -18.17 -1.87
N ILE A 438 -18.36 -17.16 -1.23
CA ILE A 438 -19.38 -16.28 -1.83
C ILE A 438 -18.70 -15.20 -2.70
N GLU A 439 -17.55 -14.68 -2.27
CA GLU A 439 -16.73 -13.71 -3.00
C GLU A 439 -16.09 -14.36 -4.23
N ALA A 440 -15.64 -15.62 -4.12
CA ALA A 440 -15.16 -16.42 -5.25
C ALA A 440 -16.25 -16.69 -6.30
N LEU A 441 -17.50 -16.86 -5.88
CA LEU A 441 -18.63 -17.04 -6.80
C LEU A 441 -19.01 -15.73 -7.50
N MET A 442 -18.97 -14.62 -6.79
CA MET A 442 -19.20 -13.27 -7.34
C MET A 442 -18.04 -12.85 -8.24
N PHE A 443 -16.79 -13.06 -7.82
CA PHE A 443 -15.60 -12.84 -8.63
C PHE A 443 -15.63 -13.70 -9.91
N LYS A 444 -15.98 -14.98 -9.79
CA LYS A 444 -16.14 -15.88 -10.95
C LYS A 444 -17.26 -15.42 -11.88
N LYS A 445 -18.37 -14.89 -11.35
CA LYS A 445 -19.44 -14.28 -12.17
C LYS A 445 -18.98 -12.97 -12.83
N VAL A 446 -18.28 -12.11 -12.12
CA VAL A 446 -17.72 -10.86 -12.66
C VAL A 446 -16.65 -11.16 -13.71
N MET A 447 -15.76 -12.14 -13.46
CA MET A 447 -14.75 -12.57 -14.44
C MET A 447 -15.36 -13.26 -15.66
N LEU A 448 -16.43 -14.05 -15.50
CA LEU A 448 -17.18 -14.60 -16.63
C LEU A 448 -17.86 -13.51 -17.47
N LEU A 449 -18.43 -12.48 -16.83
CA LEU A 449 -18.98 -11.30 -17.51
C LEU A 449 -17.89 -10.51 -18.24
N ILE A 450 -16.73 -10.35 -17.63
CA ILE A 450 -15.55 -9.70 -18.21
C ILE A 450 -15.00 -10.50 -19.40
N ASP A 451 -14.90 -11.83 -19.30
CA ASP A 451 -14.46 -12.71 -20.39
C ASP A 451 -15.51 -12.81 -21.51
N GLU A 452 -16.79 -12.72 -21.18
CA GLU A 452 -17.87 -12.58 -22.16
C GLU A 452 -17.80 -11.24 -22.90
N VAL A 453 -17.54 -10.13 -22.21
CA VAL A 453 -17.37 -8.80 -22.80
C VAL A 453 -16.12 -8.74 -23.70
N LYS A 454 -15.04 -9.47 -23.37
CA LYS A 454 -13.83 -9.57 -24.23
C LYS A 454 -14.07 -10.25 -25.57
N LYS A 455 -15.02 -11.16 -25.65
CA LYS A 455 -15.14 -12.09 -26.80
C LYS A 455 -16.08 -11.63 -27.91
N ASP A 456 -16.94 -10.62 -27.66
CA ASP A 456 -17.98 -10.29 -28.65
C ASP A 456 -18.37 -8.81 -28.62
N SER A 457 -18.50 -8.20 -29.80
CA SER A 457 -19.02 -6.82 -29.97
C SER A 457 -20.44 -6.65 -29.38
N LEU A 458 -21.27 -7.71 -29.45
CA LEU A 458 -22.63 -7.75 -28.90
C LEU A 458 -22.65 -7.61 -27.37
N ASN A 459 -21.63 -8.09 -26.68
CA ASN A 459 -21.52 -7.99 -25.23
C ASN A 459 -21.06 -6.61 -24.77
N ARG A 460 -20.31 -5.90 -25.60
CA ARG A 460 -19.95 -4.49 -25.37
C ARG A 460 -21.17 -3.58 -25.44
N GLU A 461 -22.04 -3.79 -26.43
CA GLU A 461 -23.29 -3.06 -26.55
C GLU A 461 -24.22 -3.30 -25.35
N LYS A 462 -24.28 -4.53 -24.84
CA LYS A 462 -25.04 -4.86 -23.61
C LYS A 462 -24.45 -4.17 -22.38
N PHE A 463 -23.13 -4.10 -22.28
CA PHE A 463 -22.46 -3.42 -21.17
C PHE A 463 -22.70 -1.91 -21.21
N GLU A 464 -22.58 -1.29 -22.39
CA GLU A 464 -22.91 0.13 -22.59
C GLU A 464 -24.41 0.42 -22.33
N ALA A 465 -25.32 -0.47 -22.75
CA ALA A 465 -26.74 -0.35 -22.46
C ALA A 465 -27.07 -0.43 -20.97
N MET A 466 -26.36 -1.28 -20.22
CA MET A 466 -26.50 -1.36 -18.77
C MET A 466 -26.01 -0.07 -18.09
N LEU A 467 -24.90 0.51 -18.57
CA LEU A 467 -24.39 1.79 -18.07
C LEU A 467 -25.35 2.95 -18.41
N ASP A 468 -25.97 2.90 -19.54
CA ASP A 468 -26.96 3.89 -19.96
C ASP A 468 -28.23 3.84 -19.10
N GLU A 469 -28.65 2.65 -18.66
CA GLU A 469 -29.79 2.47 -17.74
C GLU A 469 -29.53 3.09 -16.36
N ASP A 470 -28.29 2.91 -15.84
CA ASP A 470 -27.93 3.35 -14.48
C ASP A 470 -27.39 4.79 -14.41
N LEU A 471 -26.82 5.31 -15.52
CA LEU A 471 -26.09 6.58 -15.55
C LEU A 471 -26.66 7.59 -16.57
N ASP A 472 -27.99 7.65 -16.68
CA ASP A 472 -28.69 8.66 -17.49
C ASP A 472 -28.21 8.74 -18.94
N MET A 473 -28.14 7.57 -19.62
CA MET A 473 -27.78 7.45 -21.04
C MET A 473 -26.36 7.98 -21.37
N VAL A 474 -25.42 7.87 -20.42
CA VAL A 474 -24.09 8.47 -20.53
C VAL A 474 -23.29 7.99 -21.73
N MET A 475 -23.35 6.70 -22.07
CA MET A 475 -22.61 6.13 -23.21
C MET A 475 -23.24 6.54 -24.55
N THR A 476 -24.56 6.53 -24.64
CA THR A 476 -25.30 7.01 -25.82
C THR A 476 -25.01 8.48 -26.08
N ARG A 477 -25.03 9.34 -25.05
CA ARG A 477 -24.65 10.76 -25.16
C ARG A 477 -23.20 10.92 -25.59
N LEU A 478 -22.28 10.20 -24.96
CA LEU A 478 -20.86 10.27 -25.30
C LEU A 478 -20.61 9.89 -26.78
N ARG A 479 -21.27 8.83 -27.28
CA ARG A 479 -21.14 8.42 -28.68
C ARG A 479 -21.71 9.46 -29.64
N SER A 480 -22.83 10.10 -29.31
CA SER A 480 -23.44 11.15 -30.14
C SER A 480 -22.62 12.44 -30.16
N GLU A 481 -22.10 12.86 -29.03
CA GLU A 481 -21.40 14.14 -28.86
C GLU A 481 -19.91 14.05 -29.23
N MET A 482 -19.31 12.86 -29.08
CA MET A 482 -17.90 12.62 -29.40
C MET A 482 -17.66 11.55 -30.47
N PRO A 483 -18.31 11.62 -31.66
CA PRO A 483 -18.32 10.54 -32.66
C PRO A 483 -16.94 10.23 -33.27
N LYS A 484 -15.92 11.03 -33.00
CA LYS A 484 -14.53 10.81 -33.44
C LYS A 484 -13.67 10.05 -32.42
N PHE A 485 -14.24 9.57 -31.33
CA PHE A 485 -13.55 8.66 -30.43
C PHE A 485 -13.37 7.29 -31.10
N SER A 486 -12.28 6.61 -30.79
CA SER A 486 -12.09 5.22 -31.18
C SER A 486 -12.91 4.29 -30.28
N GLU A 487 -13.17 3.07 -30.71
CA GLU A 487 -13.82 2.05 -29.86
C GLU A 487 -13.02 1.80 -28.57
N LEU A 488 -11.69 1.93 -28.65
CA LEU A 488 -10.82 1.85 -27.49
C LEU A 488 -11.05 3.02 -26.52
N ASP A 489 -11.26 4.24 -27.02
CA ASP A 489 -11.55 5.40 -26.19
C ASP A 489 -12.90 5.24 -25.46
N TYR A 490 -13.94 4.73 -26.14
CA TYR A 490 -15.23 4.44 -25.53
C TYR A 490 -15.11 3.33 -24.47
N SER A 491 -14.39 2.25 -24.75
CA SER A 491 -14.18 1.16 -23.81
C SER A 491 -13.40 1.62 -22.57
N ILE A 492 -12.36 2.45 -22.74
CA ILE A 492 -11.62 3.00 -21.60
C ILE A 492 -12.53 3.91 -20.79
N PHE A 493 -13.33 4.76 -21.42
CA PHE A 493 -14.27 5.63 -20.74
C PHE A 493 -15.28 4.82 -19.93
N SER A 494 -15.92 3.79 -20.53
CA SER A 494 -16.90 2.95 -19.85
C SER A 494 -16.34 2.22 -18.62
N TYR A 495 -15.09 1.75 -18.69
CA TYR A 495 -14.44 1.10 -17.53
C TYR A 495 -14.03 2.10 -16.45
N VAL A 496 -13.61 3.31 -16.83
CA VAL A 496 -13.24 4.37 -15.87
C VAL A 496 -14.46 4.82 -15.07
N ILE A 497 -15.62 5.01 -15.70
CA ILE A 497 -16.84 5.45 -14.99
C ILE A 497 -17.40 4.40 -14.03
N VAL A 498 -17.09 3.13 -14.24
CA VAL A 498 -17.42 2.03 -13.31
C VAL A 498 -16.44 1.96 -12.14
N GLY A 499 -15.34 2.71 -12.20
CA GLY A 499 -14.35 2.78 -11.13
C GLY A 499 -13.18 1.82 -11.26
N PHE A 500 -12.94 1.22 -12.44
CA PHE A 500 -11.77 0.38 -12.65
C PHE A 500 -10.49 1.21 -12.72
N ASP A 501 -9.44 0.73 -12.06
CA ASP A 501 -8.11 1.33 -12.13
C ASP A 501 -7.40 1.03 -13.46
N ALA A 502 -6.37 1.79 -13.75
CA ALA A 502 -5.62 1.66 -15.00
C ALA A 502 -4.99 0.27 -15.19
N THR A 503 -4.64 -0.43 -14.12
CA THR A 503 -4.07 -1.78 -14.14
C THR A 503 -5.11 -2.81 -14.57
N THR A 504 -6.31 -2.70 -14.02
CA THR A 504 -7.47 -3.54 -14.37
C THR A 504 -7.87 -3.31 -15.83
N ILE A 505 -7.99 -2.05 -16.27
CA ILE A 505 -8.33 -1.69 -17.65
C ILE A 505 -7.27 -2.21 -18.63
N SER A 506 -5.99 -2.12 -18.28
CA SER A 506 -4.86 -2.67 -19.05
C SER A 506 -5.03 -4.16 -19.35
N ARG A 507 -5.42 -4.94 -18.35
CA ARG A 507 -5.69 -6.39 -18.50
C ARG A 507 -6.95 -6.68 -19.31
N LEU A 508 -8.00 -5.90 -19.11
CA LEU A 508 -9.26 -6.07 -19.83
C LEU A 508 -9.11 -5.80 -21.32
N LEU A 509 -8.35 -4.79 -21.69
CA LEU A 509 -8.20 -4.33 -23.07
C LEU A 509 -6.93 -4.83 -23.76
N ASP A 510 -6.06 -5.54 -23.02
CA ASP A 510 -4.75 -6.01 -23.50
C ASP A 510 -3.87 -4.87 -24.04
N VAL A 511 -3.81 -3.78 -23.27
CA VAL A 511 -3.10 -2.54 -23.60
C VAL A 511 -2.24 -2.15 -22.42
N SER A 512 -0.99 -1.70 -22.61
CA SER A 512 -0.12 -1.32 -21.50
C SER A 512 -0.75 -0.25 -20.60
N VAL A 513 -0.44 -0.29 -19.30
CA VAL A 513 -0.93 0.67 -18.29
C VAL A 513 -0.62 2.12 -18.71
N ASN A 514 0.59 2.36 -19.20
CA ASN A 514 0.98 3.69 -19.70
C ASN A 514 0.13 4.15 -20.90
N ASN A 515 -0.26 3.22 -21.76
CA ASN A 515 -1.19 3.52 -22.86
C ASN A 515 -2.60 3.87 -22.34
N ILE A 516 -3.08 3.21 -21.29
CA ILE A 516 -4.37 3.57 -20.67
C ILE A 516 -4.31 5.00 -20.13
N TYR A 517 -3.25 5.39 -19.40
CA TYR A 517 -3.07 6.77 -18.95
C TYR A 517 -3.00 7.77 -20.12
N ALA A 518 -2.27 7.42 -21.18
CA ALA A 518 -2.19 8.25 -22.39
C ALA A 518 -3.55 8.42 -23.08
N HIS A 519 -4.37 7.36 -23.14
CA HIS A 519 -5.72 7.42 -23.68
C HIS A 519 -6.65 8.23 -22.77
N LYS A 520 -6.67 7.98 -21.48
CA LYS A 520 -7.45 8.75 -20.49
C LYS A 520 -7.16 10.25 -20.61
N ARG A 521 -5.89 10.63 -20.73
CA ARG A 521 -5.48 12.02 -20.96
C ARG A 521 -5.97 12.56 -22.30
N ARG A 522 -5.86 11.77 -23.38
CA ARG A 522 -6.37 12.16 -24.72
C ARG A 522 -7.89 12.34 -24.75
N ILE A 523 -8.63 11.44 -24.11
CA ILE A 523 -10.08 11.54 -23.97
C ILE A 523 -10.44 12.85 -23.29
N ARG A 524 -9.82 13.13 -22.13
CA ARG A 524 -10.03 14.37 -21.38
C ARG A 524 -9.76 15.62 -22.23
N MET A 525 -8.58 15.71 -22.86
CA MET A 525 -8.21 16.84 -23.72
C MET A 525 -9.16 17.05 -24.89
N ARG A 526 -9.66 15.96 -25.50
CA ARG A 526 -10.59 16.03 -26.61
C ARG A 526 -11.96 16.53 -26.18
N ILE A 527 -12.44 16.14 -24.99
CA ILE A 527 -13.68 16.64 -24.39
C ILE A 527 -13.52 18.13 -24.07
N GLU A 528 -12.42 18.51 -23.41
CA GLU A 528 -12.12 19.92 -23.08
C GLU A 528 -12.01 20.80 -24.33
N LYS A 529 -11.41 20.29 -25.41
CA LYS A 529 -11.27 21.04 -26.66
C LYS A 529 -12.57 21.18 -27.45
N ARG A 530 -13.41 20.13 -27.44
CA ARG A 530 -14.65 20.10 -28.21
C ARG A 530 -15.83 20.77 -27.51
N GLN A 531 -15.78 20.81 -26.15
CA GLN A 531 -16.84 21.36 -25.32
C GLN A 531 -18.22 20.81 -25.68
N PRO A 532 -18.44 19.47 -25.64
CA PRO A 532 -19.76 18.90 -25.89
C PRO A 532 -20.77 19.39 -24.85
N GLU A 533 -22.06 19.21 -25.10
CA GLU A 533 -23.15 19.67 -24.23
C GLU A 533 -23.00 19.15 -22.80
N HIS A 534 -22.58 17.89 -22.63
CA HIS A 534 -22.37 17.25 -21.32
C HIS A 534 -20.88 17.18 -20.91
N ALA A 535 -20.05 18.12 -21.37
CA ALA A 535 -18.60 18.13 -21.10
C ALA A 535 -18.25 18.05 -19.61
N SER A 536 -18.95 18.79 -18.75
CA SER A 536 -18.72 18.79 -17.30
C SER A 536 -18.99 17.43 -16.68
N GLN A 537 -20.07 16.75 -17.06
CA GLN A 537 -20.43 15.41 -16.60
C GLN A 537 -19.36 14.38 -17.04
N PHE A 538 -18.94 14.42 -18.30
CA PHE A 538 -17.91 13.50 -18.81
C PHE A 538 -16.55 13.71 -18.14
N LEU A 539 -16.18 14.96 -17.84
CA LEU A 539 -14.91 15.28 -17.19
C LEU A 539 -14.90 14.91 -15.71
N GLU A 540 -16.03 15.06 -15.02
CA GLU A 540 -16.21 14.62 -13.62
C GLU A 540 -16.10 13.09 -13.52
N MET A 541 -16.69 12.36 -14.45
CA MET A 541 -16.62 10.89 -14.48
C MET A 541 -15.23 10.36 -14.87
N LEU A 542 -14.38 11.19 -15.46
CA LEU A 542 -12.99 10.86 -15.78
C LEU A 542 -12.00 11.28 -14.66
N ALA A 543 -12.45 11.98 -13.65
CA ALA A 543 -11.58 12.40 -12.55
C ALA A 543 -11.17 11.21 -11.70
#